data_bff31f972311c89a8a1fe38ed52eb72f
#
_entry.id   bff31f972311c89a8a1fe38ed52eb72f
#
_cell.length_a   1.000
_cell.length_b   1.000
_cell.length_c   1.000
_cell.angle_alpha   90.00
_cell.angle_beta   90.00
_cell.angle_gamma   90.00
#
_symmetry.space_group_name_H-M   'P 1'
#
loop_
_entity.id
_entity.type
_entity.pdbx_description
1 polymer ?
#
loop_
_entity_poly.entity_id
_entity_poly.type
_entity_poly.pdbx_seq_one_letter_code
_entity_poly.pdbx_strand_id
1 'polypeptide(L)'
;MLFSGKNIIVTGATGDLGVAIVQRLISQGANVLAVAGRQSALSRLATFSGPGTLETSVADVSDAEQVLGYATRAFALWGQIDGFVNNAGIQTPVRPIVDFPEEDFDRVMAVNIRGVFLGMKYVLPRMREGGSVVNMSSALGLVGGAGICAYVASKHAIIGLTKTAALEQGPRGVRVNACCPGPIAGRMTFKLAEEVFAGSKRTFAETVPLGRHGTPEDVAGLVSYLLSDDSSYATGTAHSVDGGFTTA
;
A
#
# COMPACT_ATOMS: atom_id res chain seq x y z
N MET A 1 -23.80 4.03 -0.67
CA MET A 1 -22.35 4.30 -0.51
C MET A 1 -21.61 2.99 -0.74
N LEU A 2 -20.49 3.03 -1.45
CA LEU A 2 -19.79 1.82 -1.93
C LEU A 2 -19.32 0.88 -0.80
N PHE A 3 -18.95 1.45 0.35
CA PHE A 3 -18.41 0.68 1.50
C PHE A 3 -19.24 0.83 2.77
N SER A 4 -20.54 1.10 2.67
CA SER A 4 -21.40 1.22 3.85
C SER A 4 -21.32 -0.03 4.72
N GLY A 5 -20.87 0.14 5.97
CA GLY A 5 -20.72 -0.95 6.94
C GLY A 5 -19.55 -1.92 6.68
N LYS A 6 -18.68 -1.64 5.72
CA LYS A 6 -17.48 -2.46 5.47
C LYS A 6 -16.34 -2.06 6.42
N ASN A 7 -15.66 -3.03 6.97
CA ASN A 7 -14.57 -2.90 7.95
C ASN A 7 -13.23 -3.09 7.27
N ILE A 8 -12.42 -2.05 7.20
CA ILE A 8 -11.20 -2.02 6.38
C ILE A 8 -9.99 -1.59 7.23
N ILE A 9 -8.90 -2.35 7.16
CA ILE A 9 -7.62 -1.96 7.76
C ILE A 9 -6.76 -1.30 6.68
N VAL A 10 -6.07 -0.20 7.02
CA VAL A 10 -5.10 0.47 6.16
C VAL A 10 -3.80 0.68 6.92
N THR A 11 -2.70 0.03 6.50
CA THR A 11 -1.36 0.26 7.08
C THR A 11 -0.66 1.41 6.37
N GLY A 12 0.30 2.06 7.05
CA GLY A 12 0.95 3.26 6.50
C GLY A 12 -0.04 4.39 6.23
N ALA A 13 -1.13 4.44 6.99
CA ALA A 13 -2.29 5.30 6.81
C ALA A 13 -1.97 6.81 6.84
N THR A 14 -0.83 7.19 7.42
CA THR A 14 -0.36 8.59 7.53
C THR A 14 0.66 8.98 6.45
N GLY A 15 0.99 8.08 5.54
CA GLY A 15 1.73 8.38 4.30
C GLY A 15 0.84 9.15 3.31
N ASP A 16 1.43 9.71 2.25
CA ASP A 16 0.66 10.53 1.29
C ASP A 16 -0.44 9.69 0.61
N LEU A 17 -0.13 8.47 0.17
CA LEU A 17 -1.14 7.53 -0.36
C LEU A 17 -2.12 7.08 0.72
N GLY A 18 -1.62 6.73 1.92
CA GLY A 18 -2.45 6.25 3.02
C GLY A 18 -3.54 7.25 3.42
N VAL A 19 -3.19 8.54 3.50
CA VAL A 19 -4.13 9.63 3.79
C VAL A 19 -5.26 9.68 2.77
N ALA A 20 -4.94 9.68 1.47
CA ALA A 20 -5.94 9.72 0.40
C ALA A 20 -6.83 8.47 0.38
N ILE A 21 -6.24 7.29 0.61
CA ILE A 21 -6.97 6.03 0.69
C ILE A 21 -7.96 6.05 1.87
N VAL A 22 -7.50 6.42 3.08
CA VAL A 22 -8.35 6.49 4.28
C VAL A 22 -9.49 7.48 4.06
N GLN A 23 -9.21 8.68 3.55
CA GLN A 23 -10.21 9.70 3.29
C GLN A 23 -11.26 9.20 2.29
N ARG A 24 -10.84 8.58 1.19
CA ARG A 24 -11.76 8.03 0.18
C ARG A 24 -12.65 6.94 0.76
N LEU A 25 -12.11 6.00 1.54
CA LEU A 25 -12.87 4.91 2.13
C LEU A 25 -13.91 5.43 3.14
N ILE A 26 -13.53 6.37 4.02
CA ILE A 26 -14.45 6.99 4.97
C ILE A 26 -15.56 7.76 4.25
N SER A 27 -15.23 8.53 3.21
CA SER A 27 -16.23 9.27 2.42
C SER A 27 -17.22 8.35 1.70
N GLN A 28 -16.84 7.10 1.47
CA GLN A 28 -17.67 6.06 0.86
C GLN A 28 -18.38 5.16 1.88
N GLY A 29 -18.27 5.46 3.18
CA GLY A 29 -19.02 4.81 4.25
C GLY A 29 -18.32 3.66 4.96
N ALA A 30 -17.01 3.45 4.73
CA ALA A 30 -16.26 2.40 5.41
C ALA A 30 -15.95 2.73 6.87
N ASN A 31 -15.92 1.71 7.73
CA ASN A 31 -15.25 1.75 9.02
C ASN A 31 -13.77 1.44 8.79
N VAL A 32 -12.88 2.36 9.13
CA VAL A 32 -11.44 2.23 8.84
C VAL A 32 -10.63 2.15 10.13
N LEU A 33 -9.79 1.11 10.27
CA LEU A 33 -8.68 1.09 11.23
C LEU A 33 -7.41 1.56 10.51
N ALA A 34 -7.01 2.79 10.78
CA ALA A 34 -5.81 3.41 10.24
C ALA A 34 -4.59 3.09 11.11
N VAL A 35 -3.65 2.32 10.58
CA VAL A 35 -2.43 1.90 11.28
C VAL A 35 -1.27 2.79 10.86
N ALA A 36 -0.63 3.45 11.83
CA ALA A 36 0.52 4.33 11.64
C ALA A 36 1.75 3.81 12.39
N GLY A 37 2.95 4.04 11.85
CA GLY A 37 4.19 3.65 12.52
C GLY A 37 4.57 4.53 13.73
N ARG A 38 3.90 5.68 13.91
CA ARG A 38 4.20 6.64 15.00
C ARG A 38 2.94 7.39 15.42
N GLN A 39 2.77 7.58 16.74
CA GLN A 39 1.66 8.33 17.33
C GLN A 39 1.55 9.77 16.79
N SER A 40 2.66 10.47 16.69
CA SER A 40 2.70 11.86 16.20
C SER A 40 2.21 12.03 14.77
N ALA A 41 2.23 10.98 13.94
CA ALA A 41 1.75 11.04 12.57
C ALA A 41 0.23 10.98 12.44
N LEU A 42 -0.49 10.53 13.47
CA LEU A 42 -1.95 10.41 13.47
C LEU A 42 -2.68 11.75 13.33
N SER A 43 -2.02 12.87 13.69
CA SER A 43 -2.58 14.23 13.48
C SER A 43 -2.97 14.51 12.02
N ARG A 44 -2.34 13.85 11.06
CA ARG A 44 -2.68 13.95 9.62
C ARG A 44 -4.07 13.40 9.27
N LEU A 45 -4.65 12.60 10.16
CA LEU A 45 -5.97 11.99 9.98
C LEU A 45 -7.07 12.69 10.82
N ALA A 46 -6.69 13.62 11.68
CA ALA A 46 -7.61 14.20 12.69
C ALA A 46 -8.77 15.03 12.10
N THR A 47 -8.66 15.48 10.85
CA THR A 47 -9.68 16.30 10.17
C THR A 47 -10.66 15.51 9.32
N PHE A 48 -10.52 14.18 9.26
CA PHE A 48 -11.38 13.37 8.39
C PHE A 48 -12.75 13.20 9.00
N SER A 49 -13.75 13.54 8.21
CA SER A 49 -15.15 13.35 8.51
C SER A 49 -15.85 12.75 7.30
N GLY A 50 -16.88 11.96 7.56
CA GLY A 50 -17.65 11.30 6.50
C GLY A 50 -18.69 10.38 7.13
N PRO A 51 -19.45 9.66 6.30
CA PRO A 51 -20.46 8.71 6.77
C PRO A 51 -19.84 7.44 7.38
N GLY A 52 -18.54 7.17 7.14
CA GLY A 52 -17.80 6.08 7.78
C GLY A 52 -17.18 6.48 9.12
N THR A 53 -16.50 5.54 9.76
CA THR A 53 -15.81 5.76 11.04
C THR A 53 -14.29 5.61 10.90
N LEU A 54 -13.55 6.31 11.75
CA LEU A 54 -12.09 6.24 11.81
C LEU A 54 -11.65 5.79 13.21
N GLU A 55 -11.00 4.64 13.25
CA GLU A 55 -10.23 4.16 14.39
C GLU A 55 -8.74 4.22 14.05
N THR A 56 -7.89 4.35 15.06
CA THR A 56 -6.44 4.45 14.85
C THR A 56 -5.67 3.44 15.68
N SER A 57 -4.53 3.00 15.16
CA SER A 57 -3.57 2.16 15.89
C SER A 57 -2.15 2.57 15.55
N VAL A 58 -1.22 2.34 16.47
CA VAL A 58 0.22 2.50 16.20
C VAL A 58 0.86 1.13 16.17
N ALA A 59 1.59 0.83 15.10
CA ALA A 59 2.32 -0.43 14.98
C ALA A 59 3.48 -0.30 13.99
N ASP A 60 4.62 -0.91 14.33
CA ASP A 60 5.66 -1.24 13.38
C ASP A 60 5.24 -2.51 12.63
N VAL A 61 5.06 -2.39 11.31
CA VAL A 61 4.62 -3.51 10.47
C VAL A 61 5.67 -4.62 10.34
N SER A 62 6.93 -4.36 10.67
CA SER A 62 7.99 -5.37 10.70
C SER A 62 8.01 -6.22 11.98
N ASP A 63 7.27 -5.82 13.00
CA ASP A 63 7.13 -6.50 14.29
C ASP A 63 5.87 -7.40 14.30
N ALA A 64 6.06 -8.70 14.51
CA ALA A 64 4.99 -9.69 14.44
C ALA A 64 3.92 -9.50 15.53
N GLU A 65 4.31 -9.11 16.75
CA GLU A 65 3.38 -8.92 17.87
C GLU A 65 2.51 -7.68 17.65
N GLN A 66 3.10 -6.59 17.16
CA GLN A 66 2.36 -5.37 16.85
C GLN A 66 1.40 -5.57 15.68
N VAL A 67 1.79 -6.34 14.66
CA VAL A 67 0.90 -6.71 13.54
C VAL A 67 -0.25 -7.59 14.01
N LEU A 68 0.02 -8.61 14.84
CA LEU A 68 -1.03 -9.41 15.48
C LEU A 68 -1.95 -8.52 16.34
N GLY A 69 -1.38 -7.54 17.04
CA GLY A 69 -2.10 -6.60 17.89
C GLY A 69 -3.16 -5.80 17.11
N TYR A 70 -2.81 -5.13 16.01
CA TYR A 70 -3.79 -4.38 15.23
C TYR A 70 -4.82 -5.28 14.53
N ALA A 71 -4.41 -6.46 14.05
CA ALA A 71 -5.34 -7.42 13.43
C ALA A 71 -6.38 -7.94 14.46
N THR A 72 -5.94 -8.22 15.68
CA THR A 72 -6.83 -8.61 16.79
C THR A 72 -7.74 -7.47 17.21
N ARG A 73 -7.23 -6.23 17.29
CA ARG A 73 -8.04 -5.05 17.59
C ARG A 73 -9.14 -4.84 16.56
N ALA A 74 -8.84 -4.93 15.25
CA ALA A 74 -9.85 -4.80 14.20
C ALA A 74 -10.95 -5.85 14.34
N PHE A 75 -10.57 -7.10 14.61
CA PHE A 75 -11.54 -8.18 14.84
C PHE A 75 -12.38 -7.96 16.09
N ALA A 76 -11.79 -7.48 17.17
CA ALA A 76 -12.51 -7.15 18.41
C ALA A 76 -13.51 -5.99 18.23
N LEU A 77 -13.17 -5.00 17.40
CA LEU A 77 -14.06 -3.88 17.10
C LEU A 77 -15.27 -4.30 16.27
N TRP A 78 -15.10 -5.21 15.31
CA TRP A 78 -16.10 -5.41 14.27
C TRP A 78 -16.57 -6.87 14.07
N GLY A 79 -15.91 -7.85 14.68
CA GLY A 79 -16.21 -9.27 14.52
C GLY A 79 -15.79 -9.88 13.18
N GLN A 80 -15.49 -9.04 12.17
CA GLN A 80 -15.01 -9.45 10.86
C GLN A 80 -14.26 -8.31 10.16
N ILE A 81 -13.41 -8.67 9.20
CA ILE A 81 -12.67 -7.72 8.35
C ILE A 81 -13.10 -7.96 6.90
N ASP A 82 -13.55 -6.91 6.20
CA ASP A 82 -13.99 -6.96 4.80
C ASP A 82 -12.85 -6.63 3.83
N GLY A 83 -11.96 -5.71 4.22
CA GLY A 83 -10.88 -5.24 3.38
C GLY A 83 -9.58 -5.01 4.13
N PHE A 84 -8.46 -5.18 3.42
CA PHE A 84 -7.14 -4.89 3.96
C PHE A 84 -6.27 -4.20 2.90
N VAL A 85 -5.77 -3.01 3.21
CA VAL A 85 -4.79 -2.27 2.40
C VAL A 85 -3.43 -2.33 3.07
N ASN A 86 -2.56 -3.16 2.54
CA ASN A 86 -1.21 -3.38 3.00
C ASN A 86 -0.29 -2.34 2.33
N ASN A 87 -0.33 -1.09 2.82
CA ASN A 87 0.26 0.07 2.15
C ASN A 87 1.57 0.56 2.79
N ALA A 88 1.88 0.19 4.03
CA ALA A 88 3.12 0.60 4.68
C ALA A 88 4.34 0.22 3.84
N GLY A 89 5.27 1.14 3.69
CA GLY A 89 6.51 0.91 2.95
C GLY A 89 7.48 2.08 3.06
N ILE A 90 8.75 1.78 2.87
CA ILE A 90 9.85 2.75 2.89
C ILE A 90 10.70 2.63 1.63
N GLN A 91 11.50 3.66 1.38
CA GLN A 91 12.53 3.73 0.38
C GLN A 91 13.83 4.20 1.04
N THR A 92 14.95 3.86 0.44
CA THR A 92 16.29 4.29 0.86
C THR A 92 16.87 5.31 -0.12
N PRO A 93 17.96 5.98 0.24
CA PRO A 93 18.72 6.82 -0.69
C PRO A 93 19.19 6.05 -1.93
N VAL A 94 19.41 6.77 -3.03
CA VAL A 94 19.91 6.22 -4.28
C VAL A 94 21.39 5.85 -4.14
N ARG A 95 21.74 4.59 -4.40
CA ARG A 95 23.12 4.06 -4.40
C ARG A 95 23.26 2.95 -5.44
N PRO A 96 24.36 2.85 -6.17
CA PRO A 96 24.68 1.68 -6.99
C PRO A 96 24.64 0.40 -6.15
N ILE A 97 24.30 -0.73 -6.77
CA ILE A 97 24.17 -2.01 -6.06
C ILE A 97 25.44 -2.44 -5.34
N VAL A 98 26.61 -2.11 -5.92
CA VAL A 98 27.93 -2.44 -5.36
C VAL A 98 28.27 -1.63 -4.11
N ASP A 99 27.65 -0.45 -3.94
CA ASP A 99 27.86 0.48 -2.81
C ASP A 99 26.62 0.57 -1.91
N PHE A 100 25.62 -0.31 -2.12
CA PHE A 100 24.37 -0.24 -1.37
C PHE A 100 24.59 -0.82 0.04
N PRO A 101 24.29 -0.06 1.13
CA PRO A 101 24.48 -0.54 2.50
C PRO A 101 23.58 -1.73 2.82
N GLU A 102 24.16 -2.81 3.39
CA GLU A 102 23.41 -4.01 3.76
C GLU A 102 22.30 -3.70 4.79
N GLU A 103 22.57 -2.82 5.75
CA GLU A 103 21.58 -2.38 6.74
C GLU A 103 20.36 -1.67 6.13
N ASP A 104 20.56 -0.89 5.07
CA ASP A 104 19.46 -0.25 4.33
C ASP A 104 18.67 -1.30 3.53
N PHE A 105 19.35 -2.28 2.95
CA PHE A 105 18.72 -3.41 2.28
C PHE A 105 17.83 -4.18 3.26
N ASP A 106 18.38 -4.61 4.40
CA ASP A 106 17.66 -5.37 5.42
C ASP A 106 16.46 -4.60 5.98
N ARG A 107 16.61 -3.31 6.18
CA ARG A 107 15.52 -2.45 6.66
C ARG A 107 14.37 -2.37 5.64
N VAL A 108 14.67 -2.26 4.35
CA VAL A 108 13.64 -2.29 3.29
C VAL A 108 12.95 -3.65 3.25
N MET A 109 13.71 -4.76 3.32
CA MET A 109 13.14 -6.10 3.35
C MET A 109 12.24 -6.32 4.56
N ALA A 110 12.66 -5.86 5.74
CA ALA A 110 11.88 -5.97 6.96
C ALA A 110 10.53 -5.24 6.85
N VAL A 111 10.54 -3.99 6.37
CA VAL A 111 9.31 -3.20 6.31
C VAL A 111 8.45 -3.61 5.10
N ASN A 112 9.03 -3.66 3.89
CA ASN A 112 8.26 -3.78 2.66
C ASN A 112 7.83 -5.22 2.35
N ILE A 113 8.64 -6.22 2.73
CA ILE A 113 8.32 -7.64 2.44
C ILE A 113 7.79 -8.33 3.68
N ARG A 114 8.59 -8.35 4.76
CA ARG A 114 8.16 -9.02 5.99
C ARG A 114 6.89 -8.39 6.55
N GLY A 115 6.76 -7.06 6.49
CA GLY A 115 5.55 -6.35 6.92
C GLY A 115 4.32 -6.75 6.10
N VAL A 116 4.43 -6.86 4.77
CA VAL A 116 3.33 -7.33 3.90
C VAL A 116 2.97 -8.78 4.20
N PHE A 117 3.96 -9.65 4.37
CA PHE A 117 3.76 -11.05 4.77
C PHE A 117 3.05 -11.16 6.12
N LEU A 118 3.54 -10.47 7.15
CA LEU A 118 2.93 -10.49 8.49
C LEU A 118 1.50 -9.95 8.47
N GLY A 119 1.26 -8.85 7.73
CA GLY A 119 -0.08 -8.30 7.52
C GLY A 119 -1.03 -9.36 6.98
N MET A 120 -0.68 -10.02 5.88
CA MET A 120 -1.51 -11.11 5.32
C MET A 120 -1.64 -12.29 6.29
N LYS A 121 -0.54 -12.73 6.93
CA LYS A 121 -0.54 -13.85 7.87
C LYS A 121 -1.56 -13.68 9.00
N TYR A 122 -1.66 -12.48 9.56
CA TYR A 122 -2.51 -12.25 10.73
C TYR A 122 -3.89 -11.68 10.40
N VAL A 123 -4.05 -11.00 9.25
CA VAL A 123 -5.34 -10.44 8.84
C VAL A 123 -6.20 -11.46 8.09
N LEU A 124 -5.64 -12.25 7.15
CA LEU A 124 -6.40 -13.20 6.33
C LEU A 124 -7.26 -14.18 7.14
N PRO A 125 -6.79 -14.76 8.27
CA PRO A 125 -7.63 -15.67 9.08
C PRO A 125 -8.86 -14.97 9.71
N ARG A 126 -8.85 -13.64 9.81
CA ARG A 126 -9.90 -12.82 10.42
C ARG A 126 -10.80 -12.13 9.37
N MET A 127 -10.47 -12.30 8.12
CA MET A 127 -11.30 -11.80 7.02
C MET A 127 -12.53 -12.68 6.81
N ARG A 128 -13.66 -12.03 6.50
CA ARG A 128 -14.84 -12.73 6.04
C ARG A 128 -14.61 -13.39 4.68
N GLU A 129 -15.44 -14.36 4.32
CA GLU A 129 -15.52 -14.85 2.94
C GLU A 129 -15.91 -13.73 1.97
N GLY A 130 -15.34 -13.75 0.77
CA GLY A 130 -15.55 -12.70 -0.22
C GLY A 130 -14.86 -11.36 0.12
N GLY A 131 -13.94 -11.30 1.09
CA GLY A 131 -13.17 -10.11 1.41
C GLY A 131 -12.17 -9.73 0.32
N SER A 132 -11.48 -8.58 0.47
CA SER A 132 -10.48 -8.12 -0.51
C SER A 132 -9.23 -7.54 0.14
N VAL A 133 -8.07 -7.95 -0.37
CA VAL A 133 -6.75 -7.44 0.03
C VAL A 133 -6.11 -6.69 -1.14
N VAL A 134 -5.57 -5.51 -0.84
CA VAL A 134 -4.74 -4.75 -1.78
C VAL A 134 -3.34 -4.56 -1.19
N ASN A 135 -2.36 -5.20 -1.79
CA ASN A 135 -0.95 -5.03 -1.44
C ASN A 135 -0.35 -3.90 -2.28
N MET A 136 0.26 -2.89 -1.63
CA MET A 136 0.85 -1.76 -2.32
C MET A 136 2.25 -2.12 -2.84
N SER A 137 2.32 -2.46 -4.13
CA SER A 137 3.58 -2.62 -4.86
C SER A 137 4.06 -1.26 -5.41
N SER A 138 4.50 -1.21 -6.64
CA SER A 138 4.95 -0.04 -7.39
C SER A 138 5.04 -0.39 -8.88
N ALA A 139 5.06 0.58 -9.77
CA ALA A 139 5.54 0.43 -11.14
C ALA A 139 6.95 -0.21 -11.15
N LEU A 140 7.80 0.13 -10.17
CA LEU A 140 9.10 -0.48 -9.94
C LEU A 140 9.04 -1.92 -9.36
N GLY A 141 7.89 -2.49 -9.21
CA GLY A 141 7.65 -3.93 -9.03
C GLY A 141 7.47 -4.69 -10.35
N LEU A 142 7.39 -3.96 -11.47
CA LEU A 142 7.21 -4.49 -12.82
C LEU A 142 8.45 -4.25 -13.70
N VAL A 143 9.20 -3.18 -13.40
CA VAL A 143 10.42 -2.79 -14.12
C VAL A 143 11.56 -2.51 -13.15
N GLY A 144 12.79 -2.45 -13.67
CA GLY A 144 13.98 -2.09 -12.90
C GLY A 144 14.06 -0.58 -12.60
N GLY A 145 14.95 -0.22 -11.66
CA GLY A 145 15.31 1.16 -11.34
C GLY A 145 16.74 1.22 -10.84
N ALA A 146 17.58 2.01 -11.53
CA ALA A 146 18.98 2.16 -11.15
C ALA A 146 19.11 2.83 -9.77
N GLY A 147 20.03 2.34 -8.95
CA GLY A 147 20.36 2.90 -7.65
C GLY A 147 19.39 2.60 -6.50
N ILE A 148 18.32 1.85 -6.73
CA ILE A 148 17.27 1.56 -5.74
C ILE A 148 16.97 0.06 -5.64
N CYS A 149 18.03 -0.77 -5.67
CA CYS A 149 17.91 -2.23 -5.77
C CYS A 149 17.01 -2.86 -4.70
N ALA A 150 17.15 -2.46 -3.43
CA ALA A 150 16.34 -3.00 -2.33
C ALA A 150 14.85 -2.68 -2.53
N TYR A 151 14.51 -1.45 -2.92
CA TYR A 151 13.12 -1.07 -3.18
C TYR A 151 12.53 -1.86 -4.34
N VAL A 152 13.23 -1.92 -5.48
CA VAL A 152 12.81 -2.70 -6.66
C VAL A 152 12.59 -4.16 -6.31
N ALA A 153 13.56 -4.80 -5.66
CA ALA A 153 13.44 -6.19 -5.22
C ALA A 153 12.23 -6.40 -4.30
N SER A 154 12.03 -5.49 -3.33
CA SER A 154 10.90 -5.58 -2.42
C SER A 154 9.54 -5.49 -3.13
N LYS A 155 9.43 -4.60 -4.14
CA LYS A 155 8.17 -4.40 -4.86
C LYS A 155 7.85 -5.55 -5.83
N HIS A 156 8.86 -6.19 -6.41
CA HIS A 156 8.69 -7.45 -7.15
C HIS A 156 8.24 -8.60 -6.24
N ALA A 157 8.84 -8.73 -5.06
CA ALA A 157 8.46 -9.76 -4.09
C ALA A 157 7.01 -9.63 -3.63
N ILE A 158 6.46 -8.41 -3.46
CA ILE A 158 5.05 -8.17 -3.12
C ILE A 158 4.12 -8.77 -4.17
N ILE A 159 4.47 -8.68 -5.46
CA ILE A 159 3.66 -9.28 -6.55
C ILE A 159 3.66 -10.81 -6.42
N GLY A 160 4.81 -11.42 -6.10
CA GLY A 160 4.90 -12.86 -5.83
C GLY A 160 4.03 -13.29 -4.66
N LEU A 161 4.13 -12.60 -3.52
CA LEU A 161 3.29 -12.84 -2.34
C LEU A 161 1.79 -12.68 -2.65
N THR A 162 1.43 -11.68 -3.46
CA THR A 162 0.04 -11.43 -3.90
C THR A 162 -0.52 -12.60 -4.68
N LYS A 163 0.24 -13.13 -5.65
CA LYS A 163 -0.18 -14.29 -6.46
C LYS A 163 -0.38 -15.54 -5.62
N THR A 164 0.56 -15.83 -4.71
CA THR A 164 0.47 -16.99 -3.81
C THR A 164 -0.76 -16.88 -2.90
N ALA A 165 -0.95 -15.73 -2.25
CA ALA A 165 -2.10 -15.50 -1.38
C ALA A 165 -3.44 -15.58 -2.14
N ALA A 166 -3.49 -15.11 -3.39
CA ALA A 166 -4.69 -15.20 -4.23
C ALA A 166 -5.09 -16.66 -4.51
N LEU A 167 -4.11 -17.52 -4.81
CA LEU A 167 -4.34 -18.96 -5.00
C LEU A 167 -4.85 -19.63 -3.72
N GLU A 168 -4.24 -19.33 -2.58
CA GLU A 168 -4.61 -19.93 -1.30
C GLU A 168 -5.96 -19.46 -0.78
N GLN A 169 -6.34 -18.21 -1.04
CA GLN A 169 -7.56 -17.60 -0.53
C GLN A 169 -8.75 -17.66 -1.49
N GLY A 170 -8.51 -18.03 -2.75
CA GLY A 170 -9.55 -18.18 -3.77
C GLY A 170 -10.71 -19.07 -3.36
N PRO A 171 -10.49 -20.24 -2.71
CA PRO A 171 -11.60 -21.09 -2.21
C PRO A 171 -12.53 -20.41 -1.19
N ARG A 172 -12.04 -19.36 -0.48
CA ARG A 172 -12.85 -18.53 0.42
C ARG A 172 -13.49 -17.33 -0.28
N GLY A 173 -13.28 -17.18 -1.59
CA GLY A 173 -13.68 -16.00 -2.34
C GLY A 173 -12.93 -14.72 -1.96
N VAL A 174 -11.87 -14.79 -1.14
CA VAL A 174 -11.06 -13.63 -0.76
C VAL A 174 -10.11 -13.29 -1.91
N ARG A 175 -10.26 -12.08 -2.44
CA ARG A 175 -9.43 -11.58 -3.54
C ARG A 175 -8.16 -10.92 -3.00
N VAL A 176 -7.03 -11.13 -3.65
CA VAL A 176 -5.75 -10.52 -3.26
C VAL A 176 -5.09 -9.95 -4.52
N ASN A 177 -4.93 -8.63 -4.58
CA ASN A 177 -4.36 -7.94 -5.73
C ASN A 177 -3.22 -7.00 -5.32
N ALA A 178 -2.33 -6.71 -6.26
CA ALA A 178 -1.29 -5.68 -6.09
C ALA A 178 -1.69 -4.40 -6.84
N CYS A 179 -1.58 -3.26 -6.17
CA CYS A 179 -1.62 -1.95 -6.78
C CYS A 179 -0.19 -1.50 -7.07
N CYS A 180 0.08 -1.04 -8.30
CA CYS A 180 1.40 -0.67 -8.80
C CYS A 180 1.41 0.82 -9.23
N PRO A 181 1.53 1.77 -8.28
CA PRO A 181 1.61 3.19 -8.61
C PRO A 181 2.90 3.54 -9.35
N GLY A 182 2.80 4.45 -10.32
CA GLY A 182 3.92 5.14 -10.93
C GLY A 182 4.46 6.28 -10.08
N PRO A 183 5.09 7.30 -10.70
CA PRO A 183 5.54 8.51 -10.01
C PRO A 183 4.34 9.33 -9.50
N ILE A 184 4.03 9.24 -8.22
CA ILE A 184 2.92 9.96 -7.58
C ILE A 184 3.47 11.19 -6.84
N ALA A 185 2.81 12.34 -7.00
CA ALA A 185 3.16 13.57 -6.28
C ALA A 185 3.14 13.33 -4.76
N GLY A 186 4.27 13.57 -4.09
CA GLY A 186 4.41 13.36 -2.67
C GLY A 186 5.88 13.32 -2.23
N ARG A 187 6.08 13.28 -0.92
CA ARG A 187 7.40 13.40 -0.29
C ARG A 187 8.41 12.36 -0.79
N MET A 188 7.97 11.11 -0.96
CA MET A 188 8.85 10.01 -1.40
C MET A 188 9.35 10.24 -2.83
N THR A 189 8.45 10.59 -3.75
CA THR A 189 8.77 10.83 -5.17
C THR A 189 9.64 12.05 -5.35
N PHE A 190 9.35 13.14 -4.62
CA PHE A 190 10.15 14.38 -4.73
C PHE A 190 11.56 14.18 -4.18
N LYS A 191 11.69 13.51 -3.02
CA LYS A 191 13.01 13.17 -2.49
C LYS A 191 13.80 12.27 -3.45
N LEU A 192 13.16 11.28 -4.06
CA LEU A 192 13.81 10.44 -5.06
C LEU A 192 14.23 11.23 -6.30
N ALA A 193 13.39 12.15 -6.76
CA ALA A 193 13.71 12.99 -7.92
C ALA A 193 14.92 13.89 -7.66
N GLU A 194 15.04 14.47 -6.46
CA GLU A 194 16.21 15.25 -6.04
C GLU A 194 17.52 14.47 -6.12
N GLU A 195 17.47 13.16 -5.75
CA GLU A 195 18.65 12.31 -5.80
C GLU A 195 18.95 11.78 -7.22
N VAL A 196 17.93 11.36 -7.98
CA VAL A 196 18.08 10.77 -9.33
C VAL A 196 18.45 11.85 -10.36
N PHE A 197 17.86 13.04 -10.25
CA PHE A 197 18.08 14.15 -11.19
C PHE A 197 18.95 15.26 -10.60
N ALA A 198 19.83 14.92 -9.66
CA ALA A 198 20.70 15.88 -8.99
C ALA A 198 21.40 16.83 -9.99
N GLY A 199 21.30 18.15 -9.74
CA GLY A 199 21.84 19.19 -10.63
C GLY A 199 21.04 19.45 -11.91
N SER A 200 19.87 18.85 -12.09
CA SER A 200 18.96 19.04 -13.24
C SER A 200 17.61 19.58 -12.78
N LYS A 201 16.88 20.22 -13.71
CA LYS A 201 15.47 20.62 -13.50
C LYS A 201 14.47 19.51 -13.90
N ARG A 202 14.97 18.32 -14.31
CA ARG A 202 14.13 17.20 -14.73
C ARG A 202 13.31 16.67 -13.57
N THR A 203 12.14 16.12 -13.91
CA THR A 203 11.22 15.47 -12.97
C THR A 203 10.76 14.14 -13.53
N PHE A 204 10.25 13.26 -12.68
CA PHE A 204 9.65 12.01 -13.16
C PHE A 204 8.42 12.24 -14.04
N ALA A 205 7.74 13.39 -13.98
CA ALA A 205 6.62 13.70 -14.87
C ALA A 205 7.01 13.62 -16.36
N GLU A 206 8.28 13.96 -16.69
CA GLU A 206 8.80 13.90 -18.05
C GLU A 206 9.01 12.45 -18.56
N THR A 207 9.04 11.46 -17.67
CA THR A 207 9.17 10.03 -18.00
C THR A 207 7.82 9.33 -18.09
N VAL A 208 6.72 10.04 -17.79
CA VAL A 208 5.36 9.52 -17.81
C VAL A 208 4.64 9.91 -19.09
N PRO A 209 4.09 8.99 -19.90
CA PRO A 209 3.35 9.32 -21.13
C PRO A 209 2.23 10.33 -20.94
N LEU A 210 1.51 10.32 -19.80
CA LEU A 210 0.49 11.33 -19.50
C LEU A 210 1.06 12.70 -19.12
N GLY A 211 2.39 12.90 -19.10
CA GLY A 211 3.08 14.19 -18.90
C GLY A 211 2.92 14.82 -17.51
N ARG A 212 2.49 14.05 -16.51
CA ARG A 212 2.29 14.53 -15.13
C ARG A 212 2.63 13.47 -14.10
N HIS A 213 2.93 13.89 -12.89
CA HIS A 213 2.84 12.99 -11.75
C HIS A 213 1.36 12.56 -11.56
N GLY A 214 1.13 11.31 -11.16
CA GLY A 214 -0.15 10.93 -10.58
C GLY A 214 -0.38 11.63 -9.24
N THR A 215 -1.62 11.64 -8.78
CA THR A 215 -1.97 12.13 -7.44
C THR A 215 -2.25 10.97 -6.49
N PRO A 216 -2.18 11.16 -5.17
CA PRO A 216 -2.63 10.15 -4.22
C PRO A 216 -4.08 9.69 -4.46
N GLU A 217 -4.94 10.57 -4.98
CA GLU A 217 -6.35 10.31 -5.32
C GLU A 217 -6.49 9.38 -6.53
N ASP A 218 -5.57 9.47 -7.53
CA ASP A 218 -5.51 8.52 -8.66
C ASP A 218 -5.32 7.09 -8.12
N VAL A 219 -4.40 6.92 -7.16
CA VAL A 219 -4.13 5.62 -6.52
C VAL A 219 -5.30 5.17 -5.64
N ALA A 220 -5.87 6.07 -4.83
CA ALA A 220 -7.02 5.76 -3.98
C ALA A 220 -8.23 5.32 -4.82
N GLY A 221 -8.37 5.82 -6.05
CA GLY A 221 -9.37 5.37 -7.02
C GLY A 221 -9.24 3.89 -7.35
N LEU A 222 -8.04 3.44 -7.73
CA LEU A 222 -7.78 2.03 -8.04
C LEU A 222 -7.94 1.14 -6.79
N VAL A 223 -7.42 1.57 -5.63
CA VAL A 223 -7.58 0.83 -4.38
C VAL A 223 -9.05 0.64 -4.02
N SER A 224 -9.87 1.71 -4.16
CA SER A 224 -11.31 1.64 -3.94
C SER A 224 -11.98 0.63 -4.90
N TYR A 225 -11.65 0.64 -6.19
CA TYR A 225 -12.14 -0.35 -7.15
C TYR A 225 -11.76 -1.78 -6.75
N LEU A 226 -10.49 -2.03 -6.41
CA LEU A 226 -10.01 -3.36 -6.05
C LEU A 226 -10.63 -3.90 -4.75
N LEU A 227 -11.01 -3.03 -3.83
CA LEU A 227 -11.72 -3.41 -2.60
C LEU A 227 -13.22 -3.65 -2.83
N SER A 228 -13.81 -3.08 -3.87
CA SER A 228 -15.25 -3.15 -4.14
C SER A 228 -15.66 -4.44 -4.86
N ASP A 229 -16.97 -4.67 -4.91
CA ASP A 229 -17.57 -5.81 -5.63
C ASP A 229 -17.46 -5.65 -7.16
N ASP A 230 -17.18 -4.42 -7.69
CA ASP A 230 -16.92 -4.16 -9.10
C ASP A 230 -15.69 -4.93 -9.63
N SER A 231 -14.78 -5.31 -8.74
CA SER A 231 -13.59 -6.12 -9.05
C SER A 231 -13.75 -7.61 -8.65
N SER A 232 -14.98 -8.13 -8.62
CA SER A 232 -15.32 -9.48 -8.13
C SER A 232 -14.58 -10.62 -8.85
N TYR A 233 -14.14 -10.41 -10.08
CA TYR A 233 -13.38 -11.40 -10.87
C TYR A 233 -11.89 -11.06 -11.02
N ALA A 234 -11.38 -10.10 -10.25
CA ALA A 234 -9.97 -9.68 -10.25
C ALA A 234 -9.25 -10.21 -8.99
N THR A 235 -8.35 -11.18 -9.15
CA THR A 235 -7.48 -11.70 -8.08
C THR A 235 -6.14 -12.15 -8.63
N GLY A 236 -5.08 -12.06 -7.84
CA GLY A 236 -3.72 -12.50 -8.20
C GLY A 236 -3.01 -11.62 -9.22
N THR A 237 -3.53 -10.43 -9.50
CA THR A 237 -3.02 -9.55 -10.55
C THR A 237 -2.32 -8.32 -10.00
N ALA A 238 -1.41 -7.75 -10.82
CA ALA A 238 -0.74 -6.49 -10.58
C ALA A 238 -1.38 -5.42 -11.48
N HIS A 239 -2.00 -4.42 -10.87
CA HIS A 239 -2.72 -3.36 -11.56
C HIS A 239 -1.92 -2.07 -11.54
N SER A 240 -1.48 -1.59 -12.71
CA SER A 240 -0.76 -0.33 -12.83
C SER A 240 -1.71 0.87 -12.72
N VAL A 241 -1.25 1.91 -12.02
CA VAL A 241 -1.80 3.26 -12.00
C VAL A 241 -0.62 4.23 -12.09
N ASP A 242 -0.03 4.30 -13.27
CA ASP A 242 1.31 4.85 -13.50
C ASP A 242 1.41 5.83 -14.66
N GLY A 243 0.27 6.20 -15.26
CA GLY A 243 0.23 7.13 -16.39
C GLY A 243 0.94 6.63 -17.64
N GLY A 244 1.17 5.31 -17.75
CA GLY A 244 1.90 4.67 -18.85
C GLY A 244 3.41 4.54 -18.61
N PHE A 245 3.90 4.82 -17.40
CA PHE A 245 5.33 4.76 -17.07
C PHE A 245 5.97 3.38 -17.40
N THR A 246 5.24 2.29 -17.25
CA THR A 246 5.74 0.91 -17.50
C THR A 246 5.44 0.39 -18.90
N THR A 247 4.92 1.21 -19.81
CA THR A 247 4.62 0.79 -21.19
C THR A 247 5.76 1.01 -22.17
N ALA A 248 6.81 1.71 -21.76
CA ALA A 248 8.01 2.03 -22.56
C ALA A 248 9.15 1.10 -22.25
#